data_2650e72a3f3110bb588327843336df20
#
_entry.id   2650e72a3f3110bb588327843336df20
#
_cell.length_a   1.000
_cell.length_b   1.000
_cell.length_c   1.000
_cell.angle_alpha   90.00
_cell.angle_beta   90.00
_cell.angle_gamma   90.00
#
_symmetry.space_group_name_H-M   'P 1'
#
loop_
_entity.id
_entity.type
_entity.pdbx_description
1 polymer ?
#
loop_
_entity_poly.entity_id
_entity_poly.type
_entity_poly.pdbx_seq_one_letter_code
_entity_poly.pdbx_strand_id
1 'polypeptide(L)'
;MSENSEDSISFDLSFDPEQMRALGHQVVDLTIDHILSLRDRPAISVANNEDLRAELGGPAPQDPGDMASALNLLSHVALENQQHGDHPRYFARVPSPSSFAAIAGDWLATGMDSVASSWGGGSGPSAIELITLEWLRDQIGLNPVSEGIMLSGGSMASVTALIAARNIKGEGCIYLSDQTHSSIVRGIRAIGIPDALVRVIPTDEKFTIDVARLRDQIAVDKASGLTPTVVIATAGTTNTGAVDDLAAIAEISESEGMWFHVDGAYGGPAALTGHGKSLMTGLERANSFVLDPHKWLFSPYDIACLWVSTSGVLEETFAMYPEYLKDVSEGTVNFHNRSLELSRRSRAIKLWLTIRTYGFIKISAAIERGVVLAEYAQSLIEQTPDLSVVTPAQLGIVTFRFNGSCDHAAIARELTETGFAALTTTSLKGQEVLRLCIINPATTESDISETLSRLVAIYSSRVSSIVGDNADANVV
;
A
#
# COMPACT_ATOMS: atom_id res chain seq x y z
N MET A 1 22.25 14.14 63.30
CA MET A 1 21.67 13.03 62.55
C MET A 1 20.97 13.66 61.35
N SER A 2 21.65 13.73 60.24
CA SER A 2 21.09 14.19 58.98
C SER A 2 20.45 12.95 58.30
N GLU A 3 19.16 12.95 58.19
CA GLU A 3 18.43 12.01 57.35
C GLU A 3 18.82 12.30 55.88
N ASN A 4 19.67 11.49 55.32
CA ASN A 4 19.81 11.40 53.86
C ASN A 4 18.51 10.79 53.34
N SER A 5 17.61 11.60 52.83
CA SER A 5 16.60 11.12 51.89
C SER A 5 17.32 10.76 50.57
N GLU A 6 17.78 9.54 50.47
CA GLU A 6 18.01 8.96 49.16
C GLU A 6 16.66 9.00 48.44
N ASP A 7 16.50 9.91 47.49
CA ASP A 7 15.38 9.89 46.55
C ASP A 7 15.44 8.54 45.84
N SER A 8 14.68 7.56 46.33
CA SER A 8 14.55 6.25 45.71
C SER A 8 13.84 6.45 44.37
N ILE A 9 14.57 6.22 43.29
CA ILE A 9 13.99 6.22 41.94
C ILE A 9 12.84 5.21 41.95
N SER A 10 11.62 5.68 41.64
CA SER A 10 10.48 4.77 41.45
C SER A 10 10.69 3.92 40.22
N PHE A 11 10.52 2.61 40.35
CA PHE A 11 10.54 1.66 39.23
C PHE A 11 9.16 1.43 38.62
N ASP A 12 8.13 2.12 39.14
CA ASP A 12 6.77 2.02 38.66
C ASP A 12 6.57 2.95 37.48
N LEU A 13 6.21 2.37 36.32
CA LEU A 13 5.89 3.07 35.08
C LEU A 13 4.36 3.20 34.88
N SER A 14 3.55 2.85 35.86
CA SER A 14 2.11 2.96 35.77
C SER A 14 1.63 4.40 36.03
N PHE A 15 0.50 4.73 35.40
CA PHE A 15 -0.24 5.94 35.70
C PHE A 15 -1.41 5.60 36.65
N ASP A 16 -1.86 6.60 37.39
CA ASP A 16 -3.14 6.52 38.11
C ASP A 16 -4.29 6.24 37.12
N PRO A 17 -5.29 5.41 37.49
CA PRO A 17 -6.40 5.05 36.58
C PRO A 17 -7.19 6.24 36.03
N GLU A 18 -7.34 7.33 36.79
CA GLU A 18 -8.03 8.55 36.33
C GLU A 18 -7.19 9.30 35.31
N GLN A 19 -5.87 9.40 35.58
CA GLN A 19 -4.91 9.98 34.63
C GLN A 19 -4.87 9.18 33.33
N MET A 20 -4.81 7.83 33.40
CA MET A 20 -4.85 6.98 32.20
C MET A 20 -6.11 7.23 31.35
N ARG A 21 -7.27 7.38 31.98
CA ARG A 21 -8.52 7.68 31.28
C ARG A 21 -8.48 9.06 30.63
N ALA A 22 -8.02 10.07 31.34
CA ALA A 22 -7.93 11.45 30.83
C ALA A 22 -7.00 11.54 29.61
N LEU A 23 -5.80 10.96 29.70
CA LEU A 23 -4.82 10.92 28.63
C LEU A 23 -5.30 10.08 27.45
N GLY A 24 -5.97 8.94 27.72
CA GLY A 24 -6.57 8.10 26.68
C GLY A 24 -7.67 8.83 25.93
N HIS A 25 -8.54 9.59 26.62
CA HIS A 25 -9.57 10.42 25.97
C HIS A 25 -8.91 11.52 25.12
N GLN A 26 -7.83 12.16 25.60
CA GLN A 26 -7.11 13.14 24.81
C GLN A 26 -6.59 12.54 23.49
N VAL A 27 -6.04 11.33 23.49
CA VAL A 27 -5.59 10.65 22.25
C VAL A 27 -6.77 10.39 21.31
N VAL A 28 -7.90 9.95 21.86
CA VAL A 28 -9.14 9.73 21.07
C VAL A 28 -9.61 11.04 20.45
N ASP A 29 -9.69 12.12 21.22
CA ASP A 29 -10.14 13.43 20.76
C ASP A 29 -9.20 13.99 19.67
N LEU A 30 -7.89 13.94 19.88
CA LEU A 30 -6.88 14.35 18.89
C LEU A 30 -7.05 13.59 17.55
N THR A 31 -7.34 12.28 17.61
CA THR A 31 -7.54 11.49 16.41
C THR A 31 -8.85 11.82 15.70
N ILE A 32 -9.94 12.02 16.44
CA ILE A 32 -11.25 12.40 15.90
C ILE A 32 -11.16 13.79 15.28
N ASP A 33 -10.54 14.75 15.95
CA ASP A 33 -10.34 16.12 15.45
C ASP A 33 -9.49 16.12 14.17
N HIS A 34 -8.45 15.28 14.11
CA HIS A 34 -7.70 15.07 12.87
C HIS A 34 -8.62 14.61 11.73
N ILE A 35 -9.40 13.55 11.93
CA ILE A 35 -10.30 12.99 10.90
C ILE A 35 -11.32 14.05 10.43
N LEU A 36 -11.91 14.78 11.36
CA LEU A 36 -12.95 15.77 11.06
C LEU A 36 -12.39 17.01 10.36
N SER A 37 -11.14 17.39 10.64
CA SER A 37 -10.49 18.56 10.06
C SER A 37 -9.68 18.28 8.79
N LEU A 38 -9.55 17.02 8.35
CA LEU A 38 -8.73 16.63 7.20
C LEU A 38 -8.96 17.49 5.95
N ARG A 39 -10.21 17.78 5.62
CA ARG A 39 -10.58 18.54 4.43
C ARG A 39 -10.06 19.99 4.43
N ASP A 40 -9.85 20.54 5.61
CA ASP A 40 -9.39 21.91 5.85
C ASP A 40 -7.86 21.98 6.07
N ARG A 41 -7.20 20.84 6.17
CA ARG A 41 -5.75 20.72 6.32
C ARG A 41 -5.05 20.58 4.95
N PRO A 42 -3.74 20.88 4.88
CA PRO A 42 -2.95 20.52 3.71
C PRO A 42 -2.97 19.02 3.43
N ALA A 43 -3.11 18.62 2.15
CA ALA A 43 -3.03 17.21 1.75
C ALA A 43 -1.64 16.60 2.00
N ILE A 44 -0.62 17.43 2.08
CA ILE A 44 0.74 17.09 2.49
C ILE A 44 1.38 18.30 3.18
N SER A 45 2.13 18.06 4.23
CA SER A 45 2.94 19.06 4.90
C SER A 45 4.36 18.53 5.08
N VAL A 46 5.35 19.36 4.78
CA VAL A 46 6.78 19.01 4.92
C VAL A 46 7.49 20.18 5.61
N ALA A 47 7.91 19.95 6.83
CA ALA A 47 8.71 20.93 7.56
C ALA A 47 10.20 20.79 7.26
N ASN A 48 10.97 21.83 7.56
CA ASN A 48 12.41 21.82 7.50
C ASN A 48 12.98 20.88 8.58
N ASN A 49 14.04 20.15 8.24
CA ASN A 49 14.70 19.24 9.19
C ASN A 49 15.31 19.97 10.39
N GLU A 50 15.87 21.18 10.20
CA GLU A 50 16.47 21.95 11.29
C GLU A 50 15.40 22.39 12.30
N ASP A 51 14.25 22.86 11.80
CA ASP A 51 13.12 23.29 12.64
C ASP A 51 12.55 22.11 13.45
N LEU A 52 12.31 20.96 12.79
CA LEU A 52 11.82 19.76 13.49
C LEU A 52 12.81 19.27 14.54
N ARG A 53 14.12 19.31 14.25
CA ARG A 53 15.13 18.93 15.24
C ARG A 53 15.25 19.91 16.39
N ALA A 54 14.99 21.19 16.16
CA ALA A 54 14.97 22.19 17.23
C ALA A 54 13.79 22.00 18.19
N GLU A 55 12.63 21.63 17.66
CA GLU A 55 11.41 21.44 18.47
C GLU A 55 11.31 20.05 19.12
N LEU A 56 11.66 18.98 18.38
CA LEU A 56 11.55 17.59 18.83
C LEU A 56 12.83 17.05 19.48
N GLY A 57 13.96 17.70 19.23
CA GLY A 57 15.27 17.21 19.64
C GLY A 57 15.73 17.76 20.99
N GLY A 58 17.05 17.68 21.19
CA GLY A 58 17.72 18.06 22.41
C GLY A 58 18.49 16.90 23.04
N PRO A 59 19.06 17.07 24.25
CA PRO A 59 19.65 15.95 24.99
C PRO A 59 18.55 14.95 25.39
N ALA A 60 18.91 13.68 25.46
CA ALA A 60 17.95 12.66 25.91
C ALA A 60 17.44 13.00 27.33
N PRO A 61 16.10 13.04 27.53
CA PRO A 61 15.52 13.32 28.85
C PRO A 61 16.04 12.34 29.91
N GLN A 62 16.51 12.87 31.04
CA GLN A 62 16.96 12.05 32.16
C GLN A 62 15.88 12.00 33.27
N ASP A 63 15.07 13.03 33.36
CA ASP A 63 13.99 13.14 34.33
C ASP A 63 12.63 12.86 33.69
N PRO A 64 11.63 12.40 34.47
CA PRO A 64 10.26 12.25 34.01
C PRO A 64 9.69 13.57 33.45
N GLY A 65 8.95 13.44 32.33
CA GLY A 65 8.25 14.55 31.68
C GLY A 65 6.73 14.48 31.86
N ASP A 66 6.03 15.51 31.38
CA ASP A 66 4.56 15.53 31.33
C ASP A 66 4.04 14.92 30.02
N MET A 67 3.27 13.85 30.12
CA MET A 67 2.73 13.13 28.96
C MET A 67 1.75 13.99 28.14
N ALA A 68 0.96 14.87 28.77
CA ALA A 68 0.01 15.72 28.03
C ALA A 68 0.74 16.70 27.12
N SER A 69 1.82 17.31 27.62
CA SER A 69 2.70 18.19 26.84
C SER A 69 3.39 17.41 25.70
N ALA A 70 3.85 16.19 25.97
CA ALA A 70 4.47 15.34 24.94
C ALA A 70 3.47 14.94 23.84
N LEU A 71 2.21 14.64 24.19
CA LEU A 71 1.14 14.37 23.23
C LEU A 71 0.83 15.58 22.33
N ASN A 72 0.81 16.78 22.91
CA ASN A 72 0.62 18.00 22.13
C ASN A 72 1.79 18.24 21.16
N LEU A 73 3.02 18.09 21.64
CA LEU A 73 4.21 18.20 20.79
C LEU A 73 4.19 17.17 19.66
N LEU A 74 3.87 15.92 19.97
CA LEU A 74 3.76 14.83 18.97
C LEU A 74 2.69 15.15 17.92
N SER A 75 1.49 15.55 18.33
CA SER A 75 0.36 15.78 17.41
C SER A 75 0.57 17.02 16.54
N HIS A 76 1.03 18.15 17.11
CA HIS A 76 1.11 19.43 16.42
C HIS A 76 2.45 19.70 15.71
N VAL A 77 3.50 18.98 16.05
CA VAL A 77 4.80 19.14 15.39
C VAL A 77 5.12 17.95 14.51
N ALA A 78 5.12 16.71 15.03
CA ALA A 78 5.53 15.57 14.27
C ALA A 78 4.44 15.08 13.28
N LEU A 79 3.20 14.87 13.76
CA LEU A 79 2.14 14.25 12.97
C LEU A 79 1.43 15.20 12.00
N GLU A 80 1.56 16.52 12.15
CA GLU A 80 1.10 17.47 11.14
C GLU A 80 2.05 17.55 9.93
N ASN A 81 3.33 17.24 10.12
CA ASN A 81 4.34 17.31 9.09
C ASN A 81 4.54 15.95 8.38
N GLN A 82 3.53 15.50 7.67
CA GLN A 82 3.55 14.26 6.92
C GLN A 82 2.65 14.33 5.67
N GLN A 83 2.71 13.29 4.85
CA GLN A 83 1.68 13.05 3.85
C GLN A 83 0.40 12.58 4.55
N HIS A 84 -0.72 13.23 4.30
CA HIS A 84 -2.02 12.80 4.78
C HIS A 84 -2.65 11.86 3.72
N GLY A 85 -2.22 10.59 3.71
CA GLY A 85 -2.71 9.58 2.76
C GLY A 85 -4.21 9.28 2.89
N ASP A 86 -4.83 9.68 3.99
CA ASP A 86 -6.26 9.66 4.29
C ASP A 86 -7.01 10.92 3.83
N HIS A 87 -6.31 11.96 3.37
CA HIS A 87 -6.93 13.21 2.91
C HIS A 87 -7.73 13.01 1.60
N PRO A 88 -8.96 13.55 1.46
CA PRO A 88 -9.80 13.36 0.27
C PRO A 88 -9.19 13.86 -1.04
N ARG A 89 -8.27 14.80 -1.00
CA ARG A 89 -7.54 15.34 -2.16
C ARG A 89 -6.06 14.89 -2.21
N TYR A 90 -5.72 13.83 -1.51
CA TYR A 90 -4.42 13.17 -1.68
C TYR A 90 -4.51 12.18 -2.83
N PHE A 91 -4.06 12.57 -4.02
CA PHE A 91 -4.07 11.77 -5.26
C PHE A 91 -2.67 11.24 -5.62
N ALA A 92 -1.67 11.57 -4.81
CA ALA A 92 -0.29 11.16 -5.01
C ALA A 92 -0.08 9.67 -4.67
N ARG A 93 0.90 9.03 -5.30
CA ARG A 93 1.26 7.64 -5.00
C ARG A 93 0.02 6.72 -4.98
N VAL A 94 -0.13 5.90 -3.95
CA VAL A 94 -1.38 5.19 -3.66
C VAL A 94 -1.85 5.69 -2.28
N PRO A 95 -3.02 6.36 -2.20
CA PRO A 95 -3.60 6.80 -0.92
C PRO A 95 -3.82 5.65 0.06
N SER A 96 -4.02 5.99 1.33
CA SER A 96 -4.24 5.01 2.40
C SER A 96 -5.36 5.53 3.31
N PRO A 97 -6.58 5.70 2.76
CA PRO A 97 -7.73 6.13 3.53
C PRO A 97 -8.08 5.07 4.58
N SER A 98 -8.26 5.50 5.83
CA SER A 98 -8.57 4.60 6.93
C SER A 98 -10.01 4.79 7.41
N SER A 99 -10.74 3.69 7.58
CA SER A 99 -12.05 3.74 8.22
C SER A 99 -11.91 3.86 9.74
N PHE A 100 -12.85 4.56 10.38
CA PHE A 100 -12.84 4.66 11.85
C PHE A 100 -12.93 3.30 12.54
N ALA A 101 -13.67 2.35 11.97
CA ALA A 101 -13.73 0.99 12.50
C ALA A 101 -12.35 0.30 12.50
N ALA A 102 -11.55 0.52 11.44
CA ALA A 102 -10.19 -0.01 11.38
C ALA A 102 -9.27 0.64 12.41
N ILE A 103 -9.36 1.97 12.58
CA ILE A 103 -8.60 2.73 13.58
C ILE A 103 -8.93 2.22 14.98
N ALA A 104 -10.21 2.11 15.34
CA ALA A 104 -10.65 1.59 16.63
C ALA A 104 -10.20 0.14 16.87
N GLY A 105 -10.21 -0.70 15.84
CA GLY A 105 -9.68 -2.07 15.91
C GLY A 105 -8.17 -2.10 16.16
N ASP A 106 -7.42 -1.19 15.57
CA ASP A 106 -5.97 -1.08 15.77
C ASP A 106 -5.63 -0.56 17.17
N TRP A 107 -6.41 0.38 17.71
CA TRP A 107 -6.28 0.83 19.10
C TRP A 107 -6.46 -0.31 20.09
N LEU A 108 -7.51 -1.14 19.90
CA LEU A 108 -7.74 -2.31 20.76
C LEU A 108 -6.61 -3.31 20.65
N ALA A 109 -6.15 -3.62 19.44
CA ALA A 109 -5.06 -4.56 19.22
C ALA A 109 -3.77 -4.12 19.91
N THR A 110 -3.44 -2.81 19.81
CA THR A 110 -2.26 -2.22 20.43
C THR A 110 -2.41 -2.12 21.95
N GLY A 111 -3.54 -1.63 22.44
CA GLY A 111 -3.78 -1.44 23.87
C GLY A 111 -3.88 -2.74 24.67
N MET A 112 -4.21 -3.85 24.01
CA MET A 112 -4.26 -5.19 24.62
C MET A 112 -3.00 -6.03 24.33
N ASP A 113 -1.96 -5.44 23.75
CA ASP A 113 -0.72 -6.13 23.34
C ASP A 113 -1.01 -7.43 22.57
N SER A 114 -1.93 -7.33 21.59
CA SER A 114 -2.48 -8.50 20.91
C SER A 114 -1.48 -9.15 19.98
N VAL A 115 -1.17 -10.41 20.23
CA VAL A 115 -0.20 -11.23 19.49
C VAL A 115 -0.92 -12.32 18.70
N ALA A 116 -0.49 -12.54 17.45
CA ALA A 116 -0.97 -13.60 16.55
C ALA A 116 0.21 -14.41 15.98
N SER A 117 1.12 -14.88 16.83
CA SER A 117 2.29 -15.67 16.44
C SER A 117 2.01 -17.18 16.45
N SER A 118 1.31 -17.66 17.47
CA SER A 118 0.95 -19.07 17.65
C SER A 118 -0.45 -19.20 18.22
N TRP A 119 -1.04 -20.37 18.07
CA TRP A 119 -2.34 -20.67 18.68
C TRP A 119 -2.26 -20.61 20.21
N GLY A 120 -1.25 -21.21 20.80
CA GLY A 120 -1.04 -21.20 22.25
C GLY A 120 -0.78 -19.83 22.84
N GLY A 121 -0.13 -18.92 22.09
CA GLY A 121 0.16 -17.55 22.52
C GLY A 121 -0.96 -16.55 22.27
N GLY A 122 -1.89 -16.84 21.33
CA GLY A 122 -2.95 -15.92 20.97
C GLY A 122 -4.04 -16.56 20.10
N SER A 123 -4.80 -17.51 20.66
CA SER A 123 -5.82 -18.26 19.91
C SER A 123 -6.94 -17.36 19.35
N GLY A 124 -7.41 -16.38 20.12
CA GLY A 124 -8.42 -15.41 19.66
C GLY A 124 -7.93 -14.58 18.47
N PRO A 125 -6.81 -13.83 18.59
CA PRO A 125 -6.21 -13.11 17.48
C PRO A 125 -5.88 -14.00 16.28
N SER A 126 -5.37 -15.22 16.48
CA SER A 126 -5.08 -16.17 15.40
C SER A 126 -6.34 -16.66 14.68
N ALA A 127 -7.41 -16.92 15.42
CA ALA A 127 -8.71 -17.27 14.83
C ALA A 127 -9.29 -16.11 14.00
N ILE A 128 -9.17 -14.86 14.48
CA ILE A 128 -9.59 -13.67 13.74
C ILE A 128 -8.80 -13.55 12.41
N GLU A 129 -7.50 -13.80 12.43
CA GLU A 129 -6.67 -13.75 11.22
C GLU A 129 -7.11 -14.82 10.21
N LEU A 130 -7.29 -16.07 10.65
CA LEU A 130 -7.78 -17.16 9.79
C LEU A 130 -9.13 -16.82 9.16
N ILE A 131 -10.12 -16.48 9.99
CA ILE A 131 -11.48 -16.17 9.54
C ILE A 131 -11.49 -15.00 8.56
N THR A 132 -10.71 -13.96 8.81
CA THR A 132 -10.66 -12.78 7.94
C THR A 132 -10.03 -13.11 6.59
N LEU A 133 -8.97 -13.92 6.58
CA LEU A 133 -8.33 -14.39 5.36
C LEU A 133 -9.26 -15.31 4.55
N GLU A 134 -10.03 -16.20 5.22
CA GLU A 134 -11.03 -17.05 4.60
C GLU A 134 -12.16 -16.23 3.96
N TRP A 135 -12.70 -15.25 4.67
CA TRP A 135 -13.74 -14.37 4.12
C TRP A 135 -13.28 -13.64 2.88
N LEU A 136 -12.05 -13.07 2.90
CA LEU A 136 -11.50 -12.38 1.72
C LEU A 136 -11.23 -13.36 0.59
N ARG A 137 -10.61 -14.52 0.86
CA ARG A 137 -10.37 -15.58 -0.12
C ARG A 137 -11.63 -15.93 -0.88
N ASP A 138 -12.72 -16.20 -0.15
CA ASP A 138 -13.99 -16.65 -0.71
C ASP A 138 -14.68 -15.53 -1.51
N GLN A 139 -14.63 -14.27 -1.02
CA GLN A 139 -15.20 -13.12 -1.73
C GLN A 139 -14.42 -12.77 -3.01
N ILE A 140 -13.11 -12.89 -3.01
CA ILE A 140 -12.25 -12.68 -4.17
C ILE A 140 -12.43 -13.83 -5.19
N GLY A 141 -12.69 -15.03 -4.71
CA GLY A 141 -12.85 -16.23 -5.55
C GLY A 141 -11.54 -17.00 -5.75
N LEU A 142 -10.62 -16.93 -4.78
CA LEU A 142 -9.40 -17.75 -4.79
C LEU A 142 -9.74 -19.22 -4.52
N ASN A 143 -8.78 -20.11 -4.80
CA ASN A 143 -8.94 -21.52 -4.52
C ASN A 143 -9.27 -21.75 -3.02
N PRO A 144 -10.34 -22.50 -2.68
CA PRO A 144 -10.76 -22.73 -1.30
C PRO A 144 -9.71 -23.38 -0.38
N VAL A 145 -8.73 -24.12 -0.95
CA VAL A 145 -7.63 -24.72 -0.19
C VAL A 145 -6.44 -23.79 0.01
N SER A 146 -6.49 -22.55 -0.53
CA SER A 146 -5.43 -21.56 -0.33
C SER A 146 -5.28 -21.24 1.13
N GLU A 147 -4.04 -21.31 1.63
CA GLU A 147 -3.69 -20.81 2.96
C GLU A 147 -3.21 -19.35 2.89
N GLY A 148 -3.45 -18.62 3.96
CA GLY A 148 -3.08 -17.20 4.01
C GLY A 148 -2.31 -16.82 5.27
N ILE A 149 -1.69 -15.64 5.21
CA ILE A 149 -1.03 -14.96 6.32
C ILE A 149 -1.12 -13.45 6.15
N MET A 150 -1.22 -12.69 7.25
CA MET A 150 -1.13 -11.24 7.24
C MET A 150 0.27 -10.76 7.62
N LEU A 151 0.79 -9.84 6.83
CA LEU A 151 2.15 -9.32 6.91
C LEU A 151 2.15 -7.79 6.94
N SER A 152 3.32 -7.15 7.11
CA SER A 152 3.44 -5.70 7.27
C SER A 152 3.17 -4.88 6.00
N GLY A 153 3.11 -5.48 4.84
CA GLY A 153 2.84 -4.77 3.57
C GLY A 153 3.20 -5.61 2.37
N GLY A 154 2.76 -5.17 1.18
CA GLY A 154 2.96 -5.88 -0.08
C GLY A 154 4.42 -6.26 -0.36
N SER A 155 5.37 -5.43 0.06
CA SER A 155 6.81 -5.76 -0.06
C SER A 155 7.18 -7.03 0.70
N MET A 156 6.80 -7.14 1.98
CA MET A 156 7.09 -8.32 2.79
C MET A 156 6.27 -9.53 2.35
N ALA A 157 5.02 -9.30 1.94
CA ALA A 157 4.14 -10.34 1.43
C ALA A 157 4.69 -10.96 0.15
N SER A 158 5.15 -10.14 -0.81
CA SER A 158 5.78 -10.62 -2.04
C SER A 158 7.13 -11.31 -1.77
N VAL A 159 7.96 -10.79 -0.87
CA VAL A 159 9.21 -11.45 -0.47
C VAL A 159 8.91 -12.84 0.12
N THR A 160 7.92 -12.96 1.00
CA THR A 160 7.50 -14.24 1.58
C THR A 160 7.04 -15.22 0.49
N ALA A 161 6.23 -14.76 -0.48
CA ALA A 161 5.81 -15.56 -1.62
C ALA A 161 6.97 -16.01 -2.51
N LEU A 162 7.95 -15.12 -2.76
CA LEU A 162 9.12 -15.42 -3.59
C LEU A 162 10.09 -16.41 -2.90
N ILE A 163 10.23 -16.34 -1.57
CA ILE A 163 10.98 -17.35 -0.80
C ILE A 163 10.29 -18.72 -0.95
N ALA A 164 8.97 -18.79 -0.79
CA ALA A 164 8.22 -20.01 -0.98
C ALA A 164 8.33 -20.54 -2.44
N ALA A 165 8.22 -19.66 -3.42
CA ALA A 165 8.43 -20.01 -4.82
C ALA A 165 9.81 -20.61 -5.08
N ARG A 166 10.86 -19.98 -4.54
CA ARG A 166 12.23 -20.48 -4.65
C ARG A 166 12.42 -21.83 -3.96
N ASN A 167 11.81 -22.02 -2.78
CA ASN A 167 11.88 -23.29 -2.05
C ASN A 167 11.26 -24.43 -2.88
N ILE A 168 10.13 -24.19 -3.53
CA ILE A 168 9.39 -25.22 -4.30
C ILE A 168 9.96 -25.43 -5.71
N LYS A 169 10.37 -24.35 -6.40
CA LYS A 169 10.80 -24.39 -7.82
C LYS A 169 12.30 -24.41 -8.01
N GLY A 170 13.08 -24.13 -6.97
CA GLY A 170 14.52 -23.94 -7.08
C GLY A 170 14.90 -22.57 -7.65
N GLU A 171 16.17 -22.44 -8.05
CA GLU A 171 16.72 -21.22 -8.64
C GLU A 171 16.59 -21.25 -10.15
N GLY A 172 16.17 -20.13 -10.75
CA GLY A 172 16.02 -19.97 -12.20
C GLY A 172 15.52 -18.59 -12.58
N CYS A 173 15.09 -18.46 -13.84
CA CYS A 173 14.65 -17.18 -14.38
C CYS A 173 13.31 -16.72 -13.80
N ILE A 174 13.27 -15.43 -13.41
CA ILE A 174 12.08 -14.73 -12.92
C ILE A 174 11.67 -13.70 -13.98
N TYR A 175 10.42 -13.74 -14.40
CA TYR A 175 9.86 -12.87 -15.43
C TYR A 175 8.89 -11.87 -14.77
N LEU A 176 9.04 -10.60 -15.10
CA LEU A 176 8.20 -9.50 -14.61
C LEU A 176 8.13 -8.39 -15.65
N SER A 177 7.17 -7.46 -15.55
CA SER A 177 7.04 -6.35 -16.51
C SER A 177 7.88 -5.13 -16.10
N ASP A 178 8.06 -4.20 -17.05
CA ASP A 178 8.66 -2.88 -16.78
C ASP A 178 7.75 -1.98 -15.91
N GLN A 179 6.50 -2.38 -15.66
CA GLN A 179 5.56 -1.73 -14.74
C GLN A 179 5.48 -2.41 -13.36
N THR A 180 6.21 -3.52 -13.15
CA THR A 180 6.26 -4.19 -11.86
C THR A 180 6.82 -3.26 -10.79
N HIS A 181 6.16 -3.24 -9.62
CA HIS A 181 6.56 -2.36 -8.52
C HIS A 181 7.99 -2.66 -8.04
N SER A 182 8.77 -1.61 -7.78
CA SER A 182 10.20 -1.71 -7.43
C SER A 182 10.50 -2.55 -6.18
N SER A 183 9.52 -2.73 -5.29
CA SER A 183 9.65 -3.61 -4.12
C SER A 183 9.89 -5.06 -4.49
N ILE A 184 9.33 -5.52 -5.62
CA ILE A 184 9.52 -6.88 -6.14
C ILE A 184 10.99 -7.11 -6.50
N VAL A 185 11.57 -6.23 -7.33
CA VAL A 185 12.99 -6.34 -7.71
C VAL A 185 13.91 -6.22 -6.50
N ARG A 186 13.57 -5.33 -5.55
CA ARG A 186 14.28 -5.20 -4.28
C ARG A 186 14.20 -6.50 -3.47
N GLY A 187 13.02 -7.12 -3.41
CA GLY A 187 12.80 -8.41 -2.76
C GLY A 187 13.61 -9.53 -3.40
N ILE A 188 13.60 -9.65 -4.73
CA ILE A 188 14.38 -10.62 -5.49
C ILE A 188 15.88 -10.52 -5.15
N ARG A 189 16.42 -9.30 -5.13
CA ARG A 189 17.82 -9.05 -4.74
C ARG A 189 18.07 -9.41 -3.26
N ALA A 190 17.16 -9.06 -2.37
CA ALA A 190 17.30 -9.32 -0.94
C ALA A 190 17.33 -10.81 -0.60
N ILE A 191 16.65 -11.65 -1.36
CA ILE A 191 16.69 -13.12 -1.21
C ILE A 191 17.86 -13.77 -1.98
N GLY A 192 18.77 -12.97 -2.55
CA GLY A 192 20.01 -13.43 -3.16
C GLY A 192 19.87 -13.99 -4.58
N ILE A 193 18.81 -13.69 -5.30
CA ILE A 193 18.67 -14.09 -6.71
C ILE A 193 19.46 -13.10 -7.59
N PRO A 194 20.38 -13.57 -8.44
CA PRO A 194 21.18 -12.73 -9.32
C PRO A 194 20.36 -11.94 -10.32
N ASP A 195 20.71 -10.67 -10.56
CA ASP A 195 20.07 -9.83 -11.59
C ASP A 195 20.10 -10.49 -12.98
N ALA A 196 21.12 -11.33 -13.26
CA ALA A 196 21.23 -12.08 -14.50
C ALA A 196 20.10 -13.10 -14.74
N LEU A 197 19.33 -13.44 -13.70
CA LEU A 197 18.15 -14.31 -13.81
C LEU A 197 16.84 -13.53 -13.84
N VAL A 198 16.86 -12.22 -13.76
CA VAL A 198 15.65 -11.37 -13.82
C VAL A 198 15.41 -10.92 -15.27
N ARG A 199 14.22 -11.19 -15.78
CA ARG A 199 13.77 -10.83 -17.12
C ARG A 199 12.70 -9.76 -17.03
N VAL A 200 13.03 -8.54 -17.44
CA VAL A 200 12.06 -7.45 -17.55
C VAL A 200 11.43 -7.51 -18.94
N ILE A 201 10.17 -7.90 -18.99
CA ILE A 201 9.38 -7.99 -20.21
C ILE A 201 8.74 -6.63 -20.48
N PRO A 202 8.84 -6.08 -21.69
CA PRO A 202 8.19 -4.82 -22.02
C PRO A 202 6.67 -4.97 -21.93
N THR A 203 6.01 -3.84 -21.58
CA THR A 203 4.55 -3.77 -21.64
C THR A 203 4.05 -3.35 -23.03
N ASP A 204 2.81 -3.68 -23.31
CA ASP A 204 2.07 -3.27 -24.51
C ASP A 204 1.63 -1.80 -24.45
N GLU A 205 0.73 -1.37 -25.35
CA GLU A 205 0.18 -0.02 -25.38
C GLU A 205 -0.80 0.28 -24.22
N LYS A 206 -1.28 -0.76 -23.54
CA LYS A 206 -2.17 -0.67 -22.37
C LYS A 206 -1.40 -0.71 -21.07
N PHE A 207 -0.07 -0.80 -21.12
CA PHE A 207 0.82 -0.97 -19.98
C PHE A 207 0.59 -2.28 -19.21
N THR A 208 0.12 -3.33 -19.90
CA THR A 208 0.09 -4.72 -19.43
C THR A 208 1.29 -5.48 -19.99
N ILE A 209 1.75 -6.50 -19.28
CA ILE A 209 2.87 -7.32 -19.75
C ILE A 209 2.58 -7.88 -21.17
N ASP A 210 3.51 -7.71 -22.10
CA ASP A 210 3.38 -8.28 -23.45
C ASP A 210 3.54 -9.80 -23.37
N VAL A 211 2.41 -10.51 -23.45
CA VAL A 211 2.35 -11.97 -23.34
C VAL A 211 3.12 -12.67 -24.47
N ALA A 212 3.17 -12.09 -25.67
CA ALA A 212 3.95 -12.65 -26.78
C ALA A 212 5.45 -12.55 -26.49
N ARG A 213 5.92 -11.40 -26.04
CA ARG A 213 7.31 -11.19 -25.61
C ARG A 213 7.69 -12.08 -24.44
N LEU A 214 6.77 -12.31 -23.50
CA LEU A 214 7.01 -13.24 -22.40
C LEU A 214 7.26 -14.67 -22.92
N ARG A 215 6.44 -15.16 -23.86
CA ARG A 215 6.63 -16.48 -24.49
C ARG A 215 7.96 -16.58 -25.23
N ASP A 216 8.30 -15.56 -26.01
CA ASP A 216 9.56 -15.49 -26.76
C ASP A 216 10.77 -15.54 -25.82
N GLN A 217 10.75 -14.76 -24.74
CA GLN A 217 11.85 -14.73 -23.77
C GLN A 217 12.01 -16.06 -23.04
N ILE A 218 10.92 -16.71 -22.65
CA ILE A 218 10.95 -18.06 -22.05
C ILE A 218 11.60 -19.06 -23.03
N ALA A 219 11.22 -19.02 -24.30
CA ALA A 219 11.80 -19.91 -25.32
C ALA A 219 13.32 -19.68 -25.49
N VAL A 220 13.77 -18.44 -25.50
CA VAL A 220 15.19 -18.07 -25.57
C VAL A 220 15.97 -18.57 -24.35
N ASP A 221 15.43 -18.38 -23.15
CA ASP A 221 16.08 -18.84 -21.92
C ASP A 221 16.21 -20.37 -21.88
N LYS A 222 15.15 -21.08 -22.24
CA LYS A 222 15.17 -22.56 -22.35
C LYS A 222 16.20 -23.06 -23.38
N ALA A 223 16.27 -22.42 -24.56
CA ALA A 223 17.27 -22.75 -25.58
C ALA A 223 18.70 -22.50 -25.09
N SER A 224 18.88 -21.59 -24.14
CA SER A 224 20.17 -21.28 -23.49
C SER A 224 20.47 -22.17 -22.28
N GLY A 225 19.62 -23.17 -21.99
CA GLY A 225 19.78 -24.08 -20.85
C GLY A 225 19.37 -23.49 -19.49
N LEU A 226 18.69 -22.36 -19.48
CA LEU A 226 18.15 -21.75 -18.26
C LEU A 226 16.75 -22.29 -17.95
N THR A 227 16.41 -22.37 -16.67
CA THR A 227 15.12 -22.87 -16.20
C THR A 227 14.19 -21.71 -15.88
N PRO A 228 13.02 -21.56 -16.55
CA PRO A 228 11.97 -20.66 -16.11
C PRO A 228 11.39 -21.13 -14.76
N THR A 229 11.32 -20.24 -13.75
CA THR A 229 10.86 -20.66 -12.41
C THR A 229 9.69 -19.84 -11.89
N VAL A 230 9.67 -18.52 -12.12
CA VAL A 230 8.63 -17.63 -11.59
C VAL A 230 8.19 -16.64 -12.66
N VAL A 231 6.88 -16.44 -12.79
CA VAL A 231 6.33 -15.27 -13.48
C VAL A 231 5.52 -14.43 -12.52
N ILE A 232 5.71 -13.12 -12.59
CA ILE A 232 5.06 -12.14 -11.72
C ILE A 232 4.19 -11.23 -12.58
N ALA A 233 2.88 -11.33 -12.38
CA ALA A 233 1.91 -10.42 -12.96
C ALA A 233 1.47 -9.36 -11.95
N THR A 234 1.00 -8.24 -12.45
CA THR A 234 0.49 -7.15 -11.62
C THR A 234 -1.02 -6.99 -11.84
N ALA A 235 -1.79 -7.05 -10.77
CA ALA A 235 -3.22 -6.73 -10.76
C ALA A 235 -3.42 -5.31 -10.23
N GLY A 236 -3.22 -4.32 -11.11
CA GLY A 236 -3.23 -2.89 -10.82
C GLY A 236 -1.83 -2.31 -10.67
N THR A 237 -1.21 -1.92 -11.78
CA THR A 237 0.11 -1.27 -11.76
C THR A 237 0.06 0.06 -11.03
N THR A 238 1.12 0.38 -10.29
CA THR A 238 1.19 1.64 -9.53
C THR A 238 1.10 2.87 -10.43
N ASN A 239 1.65 2.81 -11.64
CA ASN A 239 1.68 3.96 -12.53
C ASN A 239 0.35 4.21 -13.24
N THR A 240 -0.30 3.16 -13.75
CA THR A 240 -1.44 3.30 -14.66
C THR A 240 -2.73 2.61 -14.18
N GLY A 241 -2.65 1.77 -13.15
CA GLY A 241 -3.78 0.93 -12.72
C GLY A 241 -4.00 -0.30 -13.59
N ALA A 242 -3.19 -0.54 -14.63
CA ALA A 242 -3.34 -1.65 -15.55
C ALA A 242 -3.34 -3.01 -14.84
N VAL A 243 -4.17 -3.92 -15.31
CA VAL A 243 -4.23 -5.32 -14.86
C VAL A 243 -3.73 -6.20 -15.98
N ASP A 244 -2.68 -6.98 -15.73
CA ASP A 244 -2.12 -7.92 -16.69
C ASP A 244 -3.15 -9.00 -17.09
N ASP A 245 -2.99 -9.60 -18.27
CA ASP A 245 -3.81 -10.75 -18.69
C ASP A 245 -3.46 -11.98 -17.86
N LEU A 246 -4.08 -12.06 -16.67
CA LEU A 246 -3.80 -13.12 -15.69
C LEU A 246 -4.13 -14.51 -16.25
N ALA A 247 -5.15 -14.63 -17.11
CA ALA A 247 -5.53 -15.91 -17.71
C ALA A 247 -4.46 -16.42 -18.67
N ALA A 248 -3.97 -15.55 -19.56
CA ALA A 248 -2.91 -15.90 -20.51
C ALA A 248 -1.58 -16.22 -19.80
N ILE A 249 -1.25 -15.49 -18.73
CA ILE A 249 -0.04 -15.73 -17.93
C ILE A 249 -0.17 -17.05 -17.15
N ALA A 250 -1.35 -17.34 -16.59
CA ALA A 250 -1.63 -18.62 -15.94
C ALA A 250 -1.41 -19.81 -16.89
N GLU A 251 -1.91 -19.73 -18.13
CA GLU A 251 -1.69 -20.76 -19.15
C GLU A 251 -0.19 -21.00 -19.42
N ILE A 252 0.59 -19.92 -19.54
CA ILE A 252 2.04 -20.02 -19.74
C ILE A 252 2.69 -20.67 -18.53
N SER A 253 2.36 -20.20 -17.32
CA SER A 253 2.99 -20.69 -16.10
C SER A 253 2.72 -22.16 -15.87
N GLU A 254 1.50 -22.63 -16.15
CA GLU A 254 1.13 -24.05 -16.06
C GLU A 254 1.87 -24.90 -17.09
N SER A 255 1.91 -24.46 -18.36
CA SER A 255 2.58 -25.18 -19.43
C SER A 255 4.10 -25.31 -19.21
N GLU A 256 4.71 -24.32 -18.58
CA GLU A 256 6.16 -24.25 -18.30
C GLU A 256 6.51 -24.75 -16.88
N GLY A 257 5.53 -25.10 -16.06
CA GLY A 257 5.72 -25.56 -14.70
C GLY A 257 6.25 -24.48 -13.76
N MET A 258 6.00 -23.21 -14.05
CA MET A 258 6.47 -22.04 -13.28
C MET A 258 5.58 -21.76 -12.08
N TRP A 259 6.09 -20.98 -11.13
CA TRP A 259 5.30 -20.36 -10.07
C TRP A 259 4.68 -19.07 -10.60
N PHE A 260 3.36 -18.94 -10.51
CA PHE A 260 2.62 -17.77 -10.90
C PHE A 260 2.31 -16.92 -9.66
N HIS A 261 2.97 -15.77 -9.52
CA HIS A 261 2.73 -14.78 -8.47
C HIS A 261 1.93 -13.60 -9.02
N VAL A 262 0.88 -13.19 -8.32
CA VAL A 262 0.11 -11.99 -8.67
C VAL A 262 0.30 -10.92 -7.58
N ASP A 263 0.94 -9.81 -7.95
CA ASP A 263 1.00 -8.60 -7.13
C ASP A 263 -0.27 -7.77 -7.34
N GLY A 264 -1.22 -7.94 -6.44
CA GLY A 264 -2.45 -7.15 -6.33
C GLY A 264 -2.43 -6.17 -5.16
N ALA A 265 -1.24 -5.80 -4.66
CA ALA A 265 -1.10 -4.93 -3.49
C ALA A 265 -1.98 -3.68 -3.57
N TYR A 266 -2.08 -3.05 -4.74
CA TYR A 266 -2.97 -1.91 -4.97
C TYR A 266 -4.34 -2.35 -5.49
N GLY A 267 -4.42 -3.04 -6.63
CA GLY A 267 -5.65 -3.29 -7.35
C GLY A 267 -6.42 -4.53 -6.87
N GLY A 268 -5.77 -5.42 -6.12
CA GLY A 268 -6.39 -6.66 -5.62
C GLY A 268 -7.75 -6.49 -4.95
N PRO A 269 -7.98 -5.45 -4.13
CA PRO A 269 -9.29 -5.18 -3.55
C PRO A 269 -10.42 -5.00 -4.57
N ALA A 270 -10.14 -4.58 -5.79
CA ALA A 270 -11.16 -4.46 -6.85
C ALA A 270 -11.78 -5.81 -7.21
N ALA A 271 -11.12 -6.94 -6.94
CA ALA A 271 -11.73 -8.27 -7.08
C ALA A 271 -12.98 -8.50 -6.20
N LEU A 272 -13.26 -7.60 -5.24
CA LEU A 272 -14.50 -7.58 -4.47
C LEU A 272 -15.68 -6.95 -5.24
N THR A 273 -15.41 -6.30 -6.39
CA THR A 273 -16.43 -5.70 -7.26
C THR A 273 -16.73 -6.58 -8.46
N GLY A 274 -17.89 -6.39 -9.09
CA GLY A 274 -18.23 -7.12 -10.31
C GLY A 274 -17.28 -6.78 -11.47
N HIS A 275 -16.94 -5.50 -11.63
CA HIS A 275 -16.00 -5.02 -12.63
C HIS A 275 -14.59 -5.60 -12.43
N GLY A 276 -14.06 -5.48 -11.23
CA GLY A 276 -12.71 -5.98 -10.93
C GLY A 276 -12.58 -7.49 -11.04
N LYS A 277 -13.62 -8.27 -10.68
CA LYS A 277 -13.63 -9.74 -10.91
C LYS A 277 -13.45 -10.07 -12.38
N SER A 278 -14.12 -9.37 -13.28
CA SER A 278 -13.99 -9.62 -14.72
C SER A 278 -12.60 -9.28 -15.26
N LEU A 279 -11.96 -8.23 -14.73
CA LEU A 279 -10.59 -7.86 -15.09
C LEU A 279 -9.54 -8.86 -14.58
N MET A 280 -9.83 -9.54 -13.48
CA MET A 280 -8.90 -10.45 -12.80
C MET A 280 -9.18 -11.93 -13.08
N THR A 281 -9.86 -12.25 -14.20
CA THR A 281 -10.05 -13.63 -14.65
C THR A 281 -8.70 -14.34 -14.77
N GLY A 282 -8.55 -15.51 -14.14
CA GLY A 282 -7.29 -16.24 -14.04
C GLY A 282 -6.56 -16.07 -12.71
N LEU A 283 -7.00 -15.15 -11.85
CA LEU A 283 -6.42 -14.96 -10.51
C LEU A 283 -6.53 -16.22 -9.64
N GLU A 284 -7.60 -16.99 -9.79
CA GLU A 284 -7.84 -18.25 -9.08
C GLU A 284 -6.79 -19.33 -9.38
N ARG A 285 -6.02 -19.15 -10.45
CA ARG A 285 -4.95 -20.06 -10.89
C ARG A 285 -3.57 -19.65 -10.36
N ALA A 286 -3.47 -18.48 -9.67
CA ALA A 286 -2.22 -18.02 -9.12
C ALA A 286 -1.70 -18.96 -8.02
N ASN A 287 -0.40 -19.24 -8.02
CA ASN A 287 0.25 -19.97 -6.93
C ASN A 287 0.36 -19.10 -5.67
N SER A 288 0.50 -17.78 -5.84
CA SER A 288 0.45 -16.82 -4.73
C SER A 288 -0.16 -15.49 -5.18
N PHE A 289 -0.86 -14.85 -4.25
CA PHE A 289 -1.54 -13.57 -4.46
C PHE A 289 -1.36 -12.66 -3.25
N VAL A 290 -1.05 -11.39 -3.50
CA VAL A 290 -0.87 -10.36 -2.49
C VAL A 290 -1.90 -9.25 -2.65
N LEU A 291 -2.39 -8.74 -1.52
CA LEU A 291 -3.33 -7.63 -1.42
C LEU A 291 -3.01 -6.79 -0.19
N ASP A 292 -3.00 -5.44 -0.31
CA ASP A 292 -2.74 -4.53 0.80
C ASP A 292 -4.02 -3.89 1.34
N PRO A 293 -4.59 -4.37 2.47
CA PRO A 293 -5.75 -3.71 3.09
C PRO A 293 -5.49 -2.26 3.49
N HIS A 294 -4.23 -1.89 3.80
CA HIS A 294 -3.87 -0.52 4.11
C HIS A 294 -3.91 0.43 2.91
N LYS A 295 -4.22 -0.05 1.71
CA LYS A 295 -4.51 0.75 0.52
C LYS A 295 -6.01 0.83 0.30
N TRP A 296 -6.59 -0.08 -0.43
CA TRP A 296 -7.98 0.03 -0.89
C TRP A 296 -8.99 -0.83 -0.11
N LEU A 297 -8.63 -1.29 1.11
CA LEU A 297 -9.57 -1.84 2.09
C LEU A 297 -9.66 -0.98 3.36
N PHE A 298 -9.27 0.29 3.24
CA PHE A 298 -9.55 1.34 4.21
C PHE A 298 -9.04 1.03 5.63
N SER A 299 -7.87 0.41 5.73
CA SER A 299 -7.22 0.08 6.99
C SER A 299 -5.96 0.92 7.20
N PRO A 300 -5.65 1.37 8.43
CA PRO A 300 -4.39 2.06 8.70
C PRO A 300 -3.18 1.15 8.52
N TYR A 301 -2.02 1.74 8.22
CA TYR A 301 -0.74 1.02 8.19
C TYR A 301 -0.48 0.30 9.52
N ASP A 302 0.16 -0.88 9.50
CA ASP A 302 0.57 -1.68 8.36
C ASP A 302 -0.27 -2.96 8.27
N ILE A 303 -0.65 -3.40 7.07
CA ILE A 303 -1.28 -4.70 6.84
C ILE A 303 -1.26 -5.06 5.34
N ALA A 304 -0.81 -6.28 5.03
CA ALA A 304 -0.97 -6.95 3.74
C ALA A 304 -1.48 -8.38 3.97
N CYS A 305 -2.18 -8.93 3.00
CA CYS A 305 -2.58 -10.33 2.98
C CYS A 305 -1.81 -11.04 1.87
N LEU A 306 -1.26 -12.20 2.17
CA LEU A 306 -0.69 -13.15 1.23
C LEU A 306 -1.53 -14.43 1.26
N TRP A 307 -1.88 -14.95 0.09
CA TRP A 307 -2.39 -16.31 -0.05
C TRP A 307 -1.45 -17.12 -0.94
N VAL A 308 -1.29 -18.40 -0.58
CA VAL A 308 -0.61 -19.42 -1.39
C VAL A 308 -1.62 -20.51 -1.70
N SER A 309 -1.71 -20.90 -2.97
CA SER A 309 -2.77 -21.79 -3.48
C SER A 309 -2.73 -23.22 -2.91
N THR A 310 -1.59 -23.65 -2.40
CA THR A 310 -1.38 -25.00 -1.85
C THR A 310 -1.10 -24.89 -0.37
N SER A 311 -1.93 -25.57 0.44
CA SER A 311 -1.75 -25.62 1.90
C SER A 311 -0.47 -26.35 2.30
N GLY A 312 0.18 -25.87 3.35
CA GLY A 312 1.42 -26.41 3.90
C GLY A 312 2.70 -25.86 3.29
N VAL A 313 2.64 -25.17 2.13
CA VAL A 313 3.81 -24.62 1.45
C VAL A 313 4.54 -23.57 2.31
N LEU A 314 3.81 -22.71 2.99
CA LEU A 314 4.43 -21.70 3.88
C LEU A 314 5.12 -22.37 5.07
N GLU A 315 4.49 -23.38 5.68
CA GLU A 315 5.11 -24.13 6.79
C GLU A 315 6.30 -24.93 6.32
N GLU A 316 6.24 -25.61 5.16
CA GLU A 316 7.40 -26.31 4.55
C GLU A 316 8.58 -25.36 4.33
N THR A 317 8.29 -24.10 4.02
CA THR A 317 9.32 -23.09 3.72
C THR A 317 9.94 -22.48 4.96
N PHE A 318 9.15 -22.17 5.99
CA PHE A 318 9.58 -21.32 7.10
C PHE A 318 9.61 -22.01 8.45
N ALA A 319 8.98 -23.19 8.62
CA ALA A 319 8.85 -23.80 9.93
C ALA A 319 10.23 -24.22 10.49
N MET A 320 10.44 -23.83 11.73
CA MET A 320 11.55 -24.29 12.57
C MET A 320 10.99 -24.69 13.93
N TYR A 321 11.47 -25.81 14.48
CA TYR A 321 10.94 -26.41 15.72
C TYR A 321 12.00 -26.42 16.83
N PRO A 322 12.46 -25.23 17.29
CA PRO A 322 13.39 -25.18 18.42
C PRO A 322 12.69 -25.62 19.72
N GLU A 323 13.48 -26.14 20.67
CA GLU A 323 12.96 -26.69 21.94
C GLU A 323 12.05 -25.71 22.70
N TYR A 324 12.39 -24.40 22.73
CA TYR A 324 11.65 -23.38 23.46
C TYR A 324 10.29 -23.01 22.84
N LEU A 325 9.96 -23.52 21.64
CA LEU A 325 8.66 -23.33 21.00
C LEU A 325 7.77 -24.57 21.07
N LYS A 326 8.22 -25.70 21.62
CA LYS A 326 7.43 -26.93 21.65
C LYS A 326 6.12 -26.75 22.39
N ASP A 327 6.15 -26.08 23.53
CA ASP A 327 4.96 -25.93 24.40
C ASP A 327 3.87 -25.02 23.82
N VAL A 328 4.21 -24.17 22.83
CA VAL A 328 3.27 -23.24 22.19
C VAL A 328 2.89 -23.66 20.76
N SER A 329 3.45 -24.77 20.27
CA SER A 329 3.26 -25.27 18.91
C SER A 329 2.06 -26.23 18.76
N GLU A 330 1.39 -26.58 19.84
CA GLU A 330 0.15 -27.37 19.77
C GLU A 330 -1.03 -26.48 19.41
N GLY A 331 -1.83 -26.88 18.44
CA GLY A 331 -3.03 -26.18 18.05
C GLY A 331 -3.26 -26.13 16.54
N THR A 332 -4.22 -25.29 16.14
CA THR A 332 -4.74 -25.27 14.77
C THR A 332 -3.76 -24.59 13.80
N VAL A 333 -3.11 -23.50 14.19
CA VAL A 333 -2.18 -22.74 13.36
C VAL A 333 -1.10 -22.06 14.18
N ASN A 334 0.12 -22.05 13.65
CA ASN A 334 1.24 -21.30 14.22
C ASN A 334 1.81 -20.39 13.12
N PHE A 335 1.37 -19.12 13.09
CA PHE A 335 1.74 -18.18 12.04
C PHE A 335 3.24 -17.86 12.00
N HIS A 336 3.96 -18.00 13.11
CA HIS A 336 5.42 -17.88 13.14
C HIS A 336 6.13 -18.91 12.24
N ASN A 337 5.44 -20.01 11.89
CA ASN A 337 5.94 -21.02 10.96
C ASN A 337 5.60 -20.71 9.48
N ARG A 338 4.96 -19.58 9.18
CA ARG A 338 4.49 -19.24 7.84
C ARG A 338 5.18 -18.02 7.22
N SER A 339 6.14 -17.41 7.92
CA SER A 339 6.88 -16.25 7.44
C SER A 339 8.20 -16.07 8.19
N LEU A 340 8.94 -15.00 7.85
CA LEU A 340 10.14 -14.58 8.58
C LEU A 340 9.85 -13.96 9.95
N GLU A 341 8.60 -13.55 10.21
CA GLU A 341 8.20 -12.91 11.46
C GLU A 341 7.94 -13.96 12.54
N LEU A 342 8.76 -14.00 13.57
CA LEU A 342 8.55 -14.87 14.73
C LEU A 342 7.54 -14.24 15.70
N SER A 343 7.86 -13.05 16.21
CA SER A 343 6.93 -12.25 17.02
C SER A 343 6.09 -11.37 16.12
N ARG A 344 4.76 -11.54 16.19
CA ARG A 344 3.82 -10.85 15.29
C ARG A 344 2.70 -10.20 16.09
N ARG A 345 2.51 -8.89 15.88
CA ARG A 345 1.27 -8.22 16.34
C ARG A 345 0.06 -8.77 15.57
N SER A 346 -1.13 -8.71 16.16
CA SER A 346 -2.37 -9.02 15.46
C SER A 346 -2.76 -7.88 14.52
N ARG A 347 -2.52 -8.05 13.20
CA ARG A 347 -2.94 -7.09 12.16
C ARG A 347 -4.39 -7.30 11.75
N ALA A 348 -4.94 -8.48 11.97
CA ALA A 348 -6.26 -8.87 11.50
C ALA A 348 -7.42 -8.13 12.18
N ILE A 349 -7.28 -7.73 13.43
CA ILE A 349 -8.36 -7.15 14.24
C ILE A 349 -8.96 -5.91 13.57
N LYS A 350 -8.14 -5.01 13.06
CA LYS A 350 -8.61 -3.81 12.36
C LYS A 350 -9.42 -4.12 11.10
N LEU A 351 -8.98 -5.08 10.29
CA LEU A 351 -9.66 -5.49 9.07
C LEU A 351 -10.94 -6.29 9.38
N TRP A 352 -10.87 -7.20 10.33
CA TRP A 352 -12.03 -7.95 10.82
C TRP A 352 -13.13 -7.00 11.30
N LEU A 353 -12.79 -6.01 12.13
CA LEU A 353 -13.75 -5.04 12.64
C LEU A 353 -14.34 -4.17 11.50
N THR A 354 -13.53 -3.80 10.51
CA THR A 354 -13.99 -3.11 9.30
C THR A 354 -15.03 -3.94 8.55
N ILE A 355 -14.74 -5.21 8.28
CA ILE A 355 -15.65 -6.10 7.57
C ILE A 355 -16.92 -6.35 8.38
N ARG A 356 -16.80 -6.58 9.69
CA ARG A 356 -17.96 -6.76 10.59
C ARG A 356 -18.86 -5.53 10.70
N THR A 357 -18.27 -4.34 10.57
CA THR A 357 -19.01 -3.07 10.69
C THR A 357 -19.71 -2.71 9.39
N TYR A 358 -19.02 -2.84 8.25
CA TYR A 358 -19.54 -2.33 6.97
C TYR A 358 -20.09 -3.43 6.05
N GLY A 359 -19.62 -4.66 6.20
CA GLY A 359 -19.93 -5.76 5.29
C GLY A 359 -19.32 -5.59 3.90
N PHE A 360 -19.20 -6.67 3.14
CA PHE A 360 -18.59 -6.63 1.81
C PHE A 360 -19.38 -5.79 0.79
N ILE A 361 -20.71 -5.71 0.91
CA ILE A 361 -21.52 -4.88 0.00
C ILE A 361 -21.10 -3.41 0.06
N LYS A 362 -20.95 -2.85 1.27
CA LYS A 362 -20.57 -1.44 1.43
C LYS A 362 -19.11 -1.21 1.09
N ILE A 363 -18.22 -2.14 1.42
CA ILE A 363 -16.80 -2.09 1.04
C ILE A 363 -16.65 -2.13 -0.47
N SER A 364 -17.33 -3.05 -1.16
CA SER A 364 -17.35 -3.14 -2.62
C SER A 364 -17.86 -1.86 -3.28
N ALA A 365 -18.95 -1.29 -2.78
CA ALA A 365 -19.49 -0.02 -3.27
C ALA A 365 -18.50 1.16 -3.10
N ALA A 366 -17.74 1.19 -2.00
CA ALA A 366 -16.71 2.20 -1.77
C ALA A 366 -15.51 2.04 -2.74
N ILE A 367 -15.15 0.81 -3.09
CA ILE A 367 -14.12 0.52 -4.10
C ILE A 367 -14.62 0.94 -5.48
N GLU A 368 -15.84 0.54 -5.86
CA GLU A 368 -16.44 0.89 -7.15
C GLU A 368 -16.55 2.41 -7.34
N ARG A 369 -16.86 3.15 -6.26
CA ARG A 369 -16.87 4.62 -6.33
C ARG A 369 -15.50 5.18 -6.72
N GLY A 370 -14.40 4.62 -6.28
CA GLY A 370 -13.05 5.04 -6.71
C GLY A 370 -12.85 4.86 -8.22
N VAL A 371 -13.34 3.76 -8.79
CA VAL A 371 -13.32 3.50 -10.24
C VAL A 371 -14.14 4.55 -10.98
N VAL A 372 -15.40 4.77 -10.56
CA VAL A 372 -16.30 5.76 -11.16
C VAL A 372 -15.71 7.18 -11.09
N LEU A 373 -15.07 7.55 -9.99
CA LEU A 373 -14.43 8.85 -9.86
C LEU A 373 -13.18 9.01 -10.75
N ALA A 374 -12.43 7.92 -11.01
CA ALA A 374 -11.33 7.95 -11.98
C ALA A 374 -11.85 8.13 -13.42
N GLU A 375 -12.94 7.47 -13.79
CA GLU A 375 -13.63 7.68 -15.07
C GLU A 375 -14.20 9.10 -15.21
N TYR A 376 -14.75 9.65 -14.13
CA TYR A 376 -15.18 11.04 -14.08
C TYR A 376 -14.01 12.01 -14.29
N ALA A 377 -12.87 11.77 -13.63
CA ALA A 377 -11.66 12.56 -13.83
C ALA A 377 -11.19 12.50 -15.30
N GLN A 378 -11.20 11.32 -15.92
CA GLN A 378 -10.91 11.17 -17.34
C GLN A 378 -11.83 12.03 -18.19
N SER A 379 -13.14 11.97 -17.96
CA SER A 379 -14.11 12.76 -18.74
C SER A 379 -13.88 14.27 -18.65
N LEU A 380 -13.47 14.78 -17.49
CA LEU A 380 -13.10 16.19 -17.31
C LEU A 380 -11.80 16.55 -18.05
N ILE A 381 -10.80 15.67 -18.00
CA ILE A 381 -9.54 15.85 -18.72
C ILE A 381 -9.79 15.94 -20.22
N GLU A 382 -10.62 15.06 -20.78
CA GLU A 382 -10.99 15.05 -22.21
C GLU A 382 -11.75 16.30 -22.64
N GLN A 383 -12.51 16.93 -21.73
CA GLN A 383 -13.23 18.18 -21.97
C GLN A 383 -12.36 19.43 -21.78
N THR A 384 -11.15 19.30 -21.25
CA THR A 384 -10.25 20.43 -20.98
C THR A 384 -9.27 20.61 -22.14
N PRO A 385 -9.32 21.70 -22.93
CA PRO A 385 -8.53 21.85 -24.16
C PRO A 385 -7.02 21.73 -23.97
N ASP A 386 -6.50 22.14 -22.80
CA ASP A 386 -5.07 22.12 -22.50
C ASP A 386 -4.56 20.75 -22.03
N LEU A 387 -5.43 19.78 -21.81
CA LEU A 387 -5.09 18.47 -21.28
C LEU A 387 -5.33 17.35 -22.30
N SER A 388 -4.58 16.27 -22.16
CA SER A 388 -4.80 15.02 -22.89
C SER A 388 -4.61 13.83 -21.95
N VAL A 389 -5.53 12.87 -22.07
CA VAL A 389 -5.41 11.56 -21.42
C VAL A 389 -4.23 10.80 -22.04
N VAL A 390 -3.35 10.23 -21.20
CA VAL A 390 -2.25 9.38 -21.65
C VAL A 390 -2.62 7.90 -21.52
N THR A 391 -3.15 7.49 -20.36
CA THR A 391 -3.83 6.20 -20.23
C THR A 391 -5.26 6.44 -19.78
N PRO A 392 -6.23 5.72 -20.33
CA PRO A 392 -7.61 5.80 -19.83
C PRO A 392 -7.65 5.40 -18.33
N ALA A 393 -8.72 5.74 -17.66
CA ALA A 393 -8.94 5.33 -16.28
C ALA A 393 -8.92 3.80 -16.19
N GLN A 394 -8.04 3.29 -15.35
CA GLN A 394 -7.91 1.87 -15.05
C GLN A 394 -7.95 1.70 -13.53
N LEU A 395 -8.94 0.97 -13.05
CA LEU A 395 -9.25 0.93 -11.62
C LEU A 395 -9.43 2.38 -11.09
N GLY A 396 -8.72 2.76 -10.04
CA GLY A 396 -8.77 4.10 -9.46
C GLY A 396 -7.72 5.08 -10.02
N ILE A 397 -7.08 4.81 -11.15
CA ILE A 397 -5.97 5.63 -11.67
C ILE A 397 -6.27 6.13 -13.08
N VAL A 398 -5.98 7.42 -13.33
CA VAL A 398 -5.92 8.02 -14.67
C VAL A 398 -4.61 8.81 -14.81
N THR A 399 -3.96 8.74 -15.99
CA THR A 399 -2.78 9.54 -16.30
C THR A 399 -3.06 10.50 -17.44
N PHE A 400 -2.48 11.70 -17.36
CA PHE A 400 -2.73 12.77 -18.30
C PHE A 400 -1.52 13.71 -18.39
N ARG A 401 -1.54 14.62 -19.35
CA ARG A 401 -0.51 15.64 -19.53
C ARG A 401 -1.09 16.93 -20.08
N PHE A 402 -0.36 18.03 -19.96
CA PHE A 402 -0.61 19.23 -20.71
C PHE A 402 -0.18 19.06 -22.17
N ASN A 403 -0.93 19.66 -23.11
CA ASN A 403 -0.65 19.57 -24.54
C ASN A 403 0.56 20.39 -24.97
N GLY A 404 0.91 21.46 -24.24
CA GLY A 404 2.08 22.28 -24.46
C GLY A 404 3.33 21.75 -23.75
N SER A 405 4.51 22.24 -24.15
CA SER A 405 5.76 21.96 -23.46
C SER A 405 5.76 22.62 -22.09
N CYS A 406 5.88 21.83 -21.02
CA CYS A 406 5.93 22.31 -19.64
C CYS A 406 6.65 21.31 -18.74
N ASP A 407 7.07 21.76 -17.58
CA ASP A 407 7.55 20.91 -16.48
C ASP A 407 6.35 20.46 -15.62
N HIS A 408 5.85 19.26 -15.88
CA HIS A 408 4.70 18.69 -15.16
C HIS A 408 5.01 18.50 -13.68
N ALA A 409 6.25 18.15 -13.34
CA ALA A 409 6.66 17.99 -11.94
C ALA A 409 6.63 19.31 -11.18
N ALA A 410 7.03 20.41 -11.82
CA ALA A 410 6.95 21.73 -11.22
C ALA A 410 5.50 22.19 -11.01
N ILE A 411 4.58 21.90 -11.96
CA ILE A 411 3.17 22.23 -11.83
C ILE A 411 2.53 21.41 -10.69
N ALA A 412 2.80 20.11 -10.63
CA ALA A 412 2.30 19.25 -9.55
C ALA A 412 2.82 19.68 -8.18
N ARG A 413 4.09 20.11 -8.11
CA ARG A 413 4.72 20.62 -6.88
C ARG A 413 4.06 21.91 -6.42
N GLU A 414 3.88 22.87 -7.32
CA GLU A 414 3.23 24.15 -7.01
C GLU A 414 1.81 23.96 -6.48
N LEU A 415 1.02 23.07 -7.08
CA LEU A 415 -0.30 22.72 -6.54
C LEU A 415 -0.18 22.13 -5.13
N THR A 416 0.75 21.23 -4.92
CA THR A 416 0.97 20.58 -3.63
C THR A 416 1.39 21.58 -2.55
N GLU A 417 2.23 22.55 -2.90
CA GLU A 417 2.66 23.64 -2.01
C GLU A 417 1.52 24.57 -1.59
N THR A 418 0.45 24.66 -2.38
CA THR A 418 -0.78 25.36 -1.94
C THR A 418 -1.50 24.66 -0.78
N GLY A 419 -1.17 23.40 -0.51
CA GLY A 419 -1.86 22.55 0.45
C GLY A 419 -3.20 21.98 -0.03
N PHE A 420 -3.74 22.44 -1.15
CA PHE A 420 -5.09 22.05 -1.60
C PHE A 420 -5.20 20.57 -1.96
N ALA A 421 -4.28 20.08 -2.79
CA ALA A 421 -4.24 18.70 -3.22
C ALA A 421 -2.79 18.23 -3.40
N ALA A 422 -2.55 16.93 -3.28
CA ALA A 422 -1.25 16.33 -3.55
C ALA A 422 -1.33 15.46 -4.80
N LEU A 423 -0.44 15.74 -5.78
CA LEU A 423 -0.25 14.95 -6.99
C LEU A 423 1.20 14.54 -7.14
N THR A 424 1.43 13.53 -7.99
CA THR A 424 2.77 13.13 -8.43
C THR A 424 2.80 12.96 -9.93
N THR A 425 3.99 13.10 -10.50
CA THR A 425 4.28 12.67 -11.87
C THR A 425 4.81 11.25 -11.88
N THR A 426 4.77 10.64 -13.04
CA THR A 426 5.48 9.39 -13.37
C THR A 426 6.00 9.47 -14.80
N SER A 427 6.87 8.52 -15.18
CA SER A 427 7.35 8.40 -16.54
C SER A 427 6.72 7.17 -17.21
N LEU A 428 6.06 7.37 -18.35
CA LEU A 428 5.47 6.33 -19.17
C LEU A 428 6.12 6.35 -20.55
N LYS A 429 6.79 5.27 -20.94
CA LYS A 429 7.56 5.18 -22.22
C LYS A 429 8.47 6.39 -22.46
N GLY A 430 9.12 6.88 -21.39
CA GLY A 430 10.04 8.03 -21.45
C GLY A 430 9.36 9.40 -21.47
N GLN A 431 8.04 9.48 -21.34
CA GLN A 431 7.31 10.73 -21.23
C GLN A 431 6.86 10.98 -19.79
N GLU A 432 7.13 12.18 -19.26
CA GLU A 432 6.60 12.59 -17.97
C GLU A 432 5.10 12.89 -18.07
N VAL A 433 4.34 12.37 -17.14
CA VAL A 433 2.88 12.52 -17.09
C VAL A 433 2.42 12.81 -15.66
N LEU A 434 1.30 13.51 -15.53
CA LEU A 434 0.57 13.67 -14.28
C LEU A 434 -0.31 12.44 -14.02
N ARG A 435 -0.55 12.16 -12.74
CA ARG A 435 -1.28 10.98 -12.32
C ARG A 435 -2.22 11.29 -11.15
N LEU A 436 -3.47 10.86 -11.26
CA LEU A 436 -4.44 10.85 -10.16
C LEU A 436 -4.70 9.41 -9.72
N CYS A 437 -4.58 9.13 -8.42
CA CYS A 437 -5.02 7.88 -7.81
C CYS A 437 -6.20 8.17 -6.87
N ILE A 438 -7.38 7.73 -7.26
CA ILE A 438 -8.65 8.11 -6.63
C ILE A 438 -9.26 6.90 -5.95
N ILE A 439 -8.82 6.61 -4.72
CA ILE A 439 -9.31 5.47 -3.94
C ILE A 439 -9.87 5.86 -2.57
N ASN A 440 -9.86 7.15 -2.24
CA ASN A 440 -10.42 7.62 -0.98
C ASN A 440 -11.94 7.75 -1.12
N PRO A 441 -12.76 7.05 -0.30
CA PRO A 441 -14.21 7.11 -0.39
C PRO A 441 -14.80 8.50 -0.01
N ALA A 442 -14.02 9.35 0.65
CA ALA A 442 -14.41 10.73 0.99
C ALA A 442 -14.15 11.73 -0.15
N THR A 443 -13.48 11.33 -1.23
CA THR A 443 -13.28 12.16 -2.42
C THR A 443 -14.59 12.41 -3.13
N THR A 444 -14.79 13.65 -3.60
CA THR A 444 -15.98 14.09 -4.34
C THR A 444 -15.62 14.51 -5.77
N GLU A 445 -16.63 14.60 -6.64
CA GLU A 445 -16.48 15.17 -7.98
C GLU A 445 -15.94 16.61 -7.94
N SER A 446 -16.37 17.41 -6.93
CA SER A 446 -15.87 18.76 -6.71
C SER A 446 -14.39 18.80 -6.37
N ASP A 447 -13.88 17.85 -5.57
CA ASP A 447 -12.44 17.76 -5.26
C ASP A 447 -11.61 17.55 -6.53
N ILE A 448 -12.11 16.71 -7.45
CA ILE A 448 -11.45 16.41 -8.72
C ILE A 448 -11.50 17.61 -9.67
N SER A 449 -12.69 18.19 -9.89
CA SER A 449 -12.86 19.30 -10.82
C SER A 449 -12.07 20.54 -10.37
N GLU A 450 -12.07 20.86 -9.09
CA GLU A 450 -11.28 21.96 -8.54
C GLU A 450 -9.77 21.69 -8.64
N THR A 451 -9.33 20.46 -8.42
CA THR A 451 -7.91 20.06 -8.59
C THR A 451 -7.45 20.29 -10.02
N LEU A 452 -8.22 19.83 -11.01
CA LEU A 452 -7.91 20.03 -12.43
C LEU A 452 -7.94 21.51 -12.82
N SER A 453 -8.93 22.28 -12.33
CA SER A 453 -9.03 23.71 -12.58
C SER A 453 -7.80 24.47 -12.05
N ARG A 454 -7.33 24.15 -10.85
CA ARG A 454 -6.11 24.76 -10.28
C ARG A 454 -4.85 24.38 -11.05
N LEU A 455 -4.73 23.13 -11.50
CA LEU A 455 -3.60 22.72 -12.37
C LEU A 455 -3.57 23.53 -13.66
N VAL A 456 -4.72 23.74 -14.31
CA VAL A 456 -4.82 24.55 -15.54
C VAL A 456 -4.47 26.02 -15.25
N ALA A 457 -4.90 26.57 -14.13
CA ALA A 457 -4.56 27.96 -13.75
C ALA A 457 -3.05 28.13 -13.52
N ILE A 458 -2.40 27.18 -12.83
CA ILE A 458 -0.94 27.19 -12.65
C ILE A 458 -0.22 27.09 -14.00
N TYR A 459 -0.64 26.17 -14.87
CA TYR A 459 -0.07 26.03 -16.21
C TYR A 459 -0.19 27.32 -17.02
N SER A 460 -1.37 27.92 -17.07
CA SER A 460 -1.63 29.17 -17.84
C SER A 460 -0.78 30.34 -17.33
N SER A 461 -0.60 30.47 -16.00
CA SER A 461 0.26 31.48 -15.39
C SER A 461 1.71 31.31 -15.83
N ARG A 462 2.23 30.08 -15.83
CA ARG A 462 3.60 29.77 -16.23
C ARG A 462 3.84 30.02 -17.72
N VAL A 463 2.89 29.65 -18.59
CA VAL A 463 2.98 29.94 -20.03
C VAL A 463 3.00 31.44 -20.30
N SER A 464 2.16 32.21 -19.60
CA SER A 464 2.09 33.68 -19.76
C SER A 464 3.40 34.37 -19.34
N SER A 465 4.05 33.89 -18.26
CA SER A 465 5.33 34.44 -17.80
C SER A 465 6.46 34.19 -18.81
N ILE A 466 6.53 33.00 -19.41
CA ILE A 466 7.54 32.67 -20.43
C ILE A 466 7.38 33.54 -21.69
N VAL A 467 6.14 33.83 -22.08
CA VAL A 467 5.85 34.70 -23.25
C VAL A 467 6.20 36.16 -22.94
N GLY A 468 5.95 36.64 -21.72
CA GLY A 468 6.32 37.99 -21.26
C GLY A 468 7.83 38.23 -21.26
N ASP A 469 8.60 37.32 -20.68
CA ASP A 469 10.05 37.40 -20.59
C ASP A 469 10.71 37.39 -22.00
N ASN A 470 10.16 36.65 -22.96
CA ASN A 470 10.63 36.63 -24.34
C ASN A 470 10.25 37.91 -25.14
N ALA A 471 9.17 38.60 -24.76
CA ALA A 471 8.78 39.88 -25.37
C ALA A 471 9.71 41.00 -24.93
N ASP A 472 10.12 41.04 -23.67
CA ASP A 472 11.04 42.04 -23.13
C ASP A 472 12.50 41.80 -23.59
N ALA A 473 12.90 40.55 -23.88
CA ALA A 473 14.24 40.23 -24.41
C ALA A 473 14.43 40.63 -25.88
N ASN A 474 13.37 40.90 -26.64
CA ASN A 474 13.41 41.33 -28.03
C ASN A 474 13.30 42.86 -28.23
N VAL A 475 13.34 43.65 -27.15
CA VAL A 475 13.19 45.12 -27.15
C VAL A 475 14.53 45.83 -26.81
N VAL A 476 15.66 45.11 -26.80
CA VAL A 476 17.02 45.72 -26.60
C VAL A 476 17.83 45.72 -27.88
#